data_d63493ee42c3696529fb15feba6483ba
#
_entry.id   d63493ee42c3696529fb15feba6483ba
#
_cell.length_a   1.000
_cell.length_b   1.000
_cell.length_c   1.000
_cell.angle_alpha   90.00
_cell.angle_beta   90.00
_cell.angle_gamma   90.00
#
_symmetry.space_group_name_H-M   'P 1'
#
loop_
_entity.id
_entity.type
_entity.pdbx_description
1 polymer ?
#
loop_
_entity_poly.entity_id
_entity_poly.type
_entity_poly.pdbx_seq_one_letter_code
_entity_poly.pdbx_strand_id
1 'polypeptide(L)'
;IFGRDEITIKFLASELKWLDKIWKFNKENQIIISKEQLWLKNIEISGDLDFIGLEGVISNDQSSELYFEIAHFDLQNLASVLPHKWKGILSSKGKIERLSVGQPWHIDGQLNILGFQFEEVGIGDLEADIDWRPRENGLYTDVKIRSDSIEKGRFFGYVFPSNQEGQIDLNAEFKGMRINWLAPLFQKKISGLDGYASGKLRIQGPIFNPKINGQATLSKGVATVDYLNTEYKFSGTTQFDQNIIYFDQIEIFDRFGSQGFVTGQVTHENMKGKTLDVNVDFLN
;
A
#
# COMPACT_ATOMS: atom_id res chain seq x y z
N ILE A 1 40.39 -24.52 -28.74
CA ILE A 1 39.65 -24.53 -27.48
C ILE A 1 38.92 -23.20 -27.45
N PHE A 2 37.69 -23.17 -27.96
CA PHE A 2 36.86 -21.97 -27.94
C PHE A 2 36.38 -21.80 -26.49
N GLY A 3 36.79 -20.68 -25.91
CA GLY A 3 36.47 -20.31 -24.54
C GLY A 3 34.95 -20.09 -24.35
N ARG A 4 34.54 -20.22 -23.13
CA ARG A 4 33.18 -19.99 -22.64
C ARG A 4 32.69 -18.64 -23.17
N ASP A 5 31.53 -18.64 -23.83
CA ASP A 5 30.83 -17.42 -24.24
C ASP A 5 30.21 -16.73 -22.97
N GLU A 6 31.07 -16.29 -22.06
CA GLU A 6 30.70 -15.53 -20.88
C GLU A 6 31.16 -14.07 -21.01
N ILE A 7 30.23 -13.17 -20.79
CA ILE A 7 30.50 -11.73 -20.69
C ILE A 7 30.43 -11.33 -19.23
N THR A 8 31.49 -10.77 -18.69
CA THR A 8 31.50 -10.19 -17.34
C THR A 8 31.50 -8.67 -17.44
N ILE A 9 30.51 -8.04 -16.81
CA ILE A 9 30.39 -6.59 -16.69
C ILE A 9 30.68 -6.23 -15.24
N LYS A 10 31.52 -5.22 -15.02
CA LYS A 10 31.79 -4.64 -13.69
C LYS A 10 31.59 -3.13 -13.76
N PHE A 11 30.87 -2.62 -12.80
CA PHE A 11 30.87 -1.19 -12.55
C PHE A 11 32.12 -0.86 -11.71
N LEU A 12 33.03 -0.11 -12.27
CA LEU A 12 34.20 0.38 -11.52
C LEU A 12 33.71 1.31 -10.41
N ALA A 13 34.64 1.89 -9.64
CA ALA A 13 34.28 2.84 -8.57
C ALA A 13 33.51 4.05 -9.17
N SER A 14 32.24 3.85 -9.37
CA SER A 14 31.32 4.77 -10.05
C SER A 14 30.37 5.40 -9.06
N GLU A 15 30.03 6.64 -9.31
CA GLU A 15 29.01 7.38 -8.58
C GLU A 15 27.85 7.70 -9.52
N LEU A 16 26.63 7.49 -9.02
CA LEU A 16 25.40 7.87 -9.69
C LEU A 16 24.75 8.99 -8.89
N LYS A 17 24.57 10.16 -9.50
CA LYS A 17 23.71 11.17 -8.92
C LYS A 17 22.25 10.86 -9.29
N TRP A 18 21.45 10.44 -8.30
CA TRP A 18 20.05 10.15 -8.46
C TRP A 18 19.25 10.80 -7.32
N LEU A 19 18.24 11.61 -7.69
CA LEU A 19 17.34 12.28 -6.75
C LEU A 19 18.08 13.14 -5.71
N ASP A 20 19.04 13.95 -6.19
CA ASP A 20 19.89 14.83 -5.39
C ASP A 20 20.81 14.14 -4.37
N LYS A 21 20.87 12.79 -4.41
CA LYS A 21 21.81 11.97 -3.63
C LYS A 21 22.89 11.38 -4.52
N ILE A 22 24.06 11.16 -3.93
CA ILE A 22 25.16 10.44 -4.57
C ILE A 22 25.10 8.99 -4.12
N TRP A 23 24.91 8.09 -5.07
CA TRP A 23 24.94 6.65 -4.87
C TRP A 23 26.26 6.09 -5.37
N LYS A 24 26.84 5.18 -4.60
CA LYS A 24 28.10 4.52 -4.93
C LYS A 24 27.88 3.05 -5.18
N PHE A 25 28.48 2.55 -6.27
CA PHE A 25 28.45 1.13 -6.58
C PHE A 25 29.48 0.37 -5.75
N ASN A 26 29.13 -0.82 -5.28
CA ASN A 26 30.09 -1.74 -4.67
C ASN A 26 31.16 -2.10 -5.70
N LYS A 27 32.44 -2.06 -5.30
CA LYS A 27 33.59 -2.35 -6.18
C LYS A 27 33.68 -3.83 -6.59
N GLU A 28 33.12 -4.71 -5.77
CA GLU A 28 33.12 -6.17 -6.00
C GLU A 28 31.94 -6.62 -6.87
N ASN A 29 31.13 -5.68 -7.39
CA ASN A 29 29.99 -5.99 -8.23
C ASN A 29 30.39 -6.73 -9.53
N GLN A 30 29.56 -7.70 -9.93
CA GLN A 30 29.72 -8.41 -11.20
C GLN A 30 28.37 -8.82 -11.76
N ILE A 31 28.18 -8.55 -13.04
CA ILE A 31 27.13 -9.15 -13.84
C ILE A 31 27.78 -10.12 -14.80
N ILE A 32 27.51 -11.42 -14.67
CA ILE A 32 28.06 -12.46 -15.54
C ILE A 32 26.94 -13.01 -16.41
N ILE A 33 27.11 -12.85 -17.70
CA ILE A 33 26.12 -13.28 -18.70
C ILE A 33 26.71 -14.46 -19.46
N SER A 34 26.06 -15.60 -19.42
CA SER A 34 26.31 -16.75 -20.27
C SER A 34 25.10 -17.05 -21.14
N LYS A 35 25.20 -18.09 -21.99
CA LYS A 35 24.08 -18.51 -22.83
C LYS A 35 22.84 -18.92 -22.02
N GLU A 36 23.04 -19.55 -20.86
CA GLU A 36 21.97 -20.17 -20.07
C GLU A 36 21.69 -19.40 -18.76
N GLN A 37 22.60 -18.54 -18.32
CA GLN A 37 22.51 -17.93 -16.99
C GLN A 37 22.95 -16.46 -16.96
N LEU A 38 22.26 -15.69 -16.12
CA LEU A 38 22.62 -14.36 -15.69
C LEU A 38 22.91 -14.40 -14.19
N TRP A 39 24.16 -14.18 -13.81
CA TRP A 39 24.57 -14.05 -12.40
C TRP A 39 24.68 -12.59 -12.04
N LEU A 40 24.07 -12.22 -10.91
CA LEU A 40 24.20 -10.94 -10.25
C LEU A 40 24.99 -11.16 -8.95
N LYS A 41 26.17 -10.59 -8.83
CA LYS A 41 27.02 -10.72 -7.64
C LYS A 41 27.33 -9.35 -7.07
N ASN A 42 27.00 -9.15 -5.80
CA ASN A 42 27.24 -7.90 -5.07
C ASN A 42 26.75 -6.66 -5.85
N ILE A 43 25.59 -6.78 -6.52
CA ILE A 43 24.98 -5.62 -7.17
C ILE A 43 24.36 -4.74 -6.11
N GLU A 44 25.19 -3.87 -5.56
CA GLU A 44 24.86 -3.00 -4.44
C GLU A 44 25.12 -1.56 -4.80
N ILE A 45 24.17 -0.70 -4.44
CA ILE A 45 24.34 0.74 -4.46
C ILE A 45 24.03 1.29 -3.07
N SER A 46 24.85 2.19 -2.59
CA SER A 46 24.70 2.82 -1.27
C SER A 46 24.80 4.33 -1.36
N GLY A 47 23.92 5.01 -0.63
CA GLY A 47 24.01 6.43 -0.30
C GLY A 47 24.55 6.62 1.12
N ASP A 48 24.14 7.70 1.80
CA ASP A 48 24.59 7.97 3.18
C ASP A 48 24.09 6.90 4.16
N LEU A 49 22.78 6.69 4.22
CA LEU A 49 22.11 5.64 5.00
C LEU A 49 21.35 4.65 4.10
N ASP A 50 21.12 5.04 2.87
CA ASP A 50 20.35 4.27 1.90
C ASP A 50 21.21 3.12 1.34
N PHE A 51 20.58 1.98 1.16
CA PHE A 51 21.19 0.79 0.57
C PHE A 51 20.18 0.05 -0.31
N ILE A 52 20.61 -0.39 -1.47
CA ILE A 52 19.87 -1.29 -2.34
C ILE A 52 20.84 -2.37 -2.82
N GLY A 53 20.52 -3.62 -2.52
CA GLY A 53 21.29 -4.81 -2.91
C GLY A 53 20.47 -5.80 -3.68
N LEU A 54 21.11 -6.46 -4.64
CA LEU A 54 20.54 -7.54 -5.45
C LEU A 54 21.63 -8.58 -5.73
N GLU A 55 21.36 -9.84 -5.38
CA GLU A 55 22.29 -10.95 -5.60
C GLU A 55 21.53 -12.20 -6.04
N GLY A 56 22.16 -13.04 -6.89
CA GLY A 56 21.62 -14.35 -7.25
C GLY A 56 21.80 -14.72 -8.70
N VAL A 57 20.95 -15.64 -9.17
CA VAL A 57 21.02 -16.18 -10.54
C VAL A 57 19.66 -16.27 -11.20
N ILE A 58 19.61 -15.88 -12.46
CA ILE A 58 18.50 -16.15 -13.37
C ILE A 58 18.98 -17.17 -14.39
N SER A 59 18.29 -18.29 -14.50
CA SER A 59 18.64 -19.38 -15.41
C SER A 59 17.52 -19.65 -16.42
N ASN A 60 17.90 -20.00 -17.65
CA ASN A 60 16.97 -20.39 -18.70
C ASN A 60 16.70 -21.89 -18.74
N ASP A 61 17.51 -22.69 -18.02
CA ASP A 61 17.46 -24.15 -18.05
C ASP A 61 17.31 -24.79 -16.64
N GLN A 62 17.49 -24.02 -15.58
CA GLN A 62 17.44 -24.48 -14.19
C GLN A 62 16.54 -23.59 -13.32
N SER A 63 16.61 -23.78 -12.02
CA SER A 63 16.00 -22.88 -11.05
C SER A 63 16.68 -21.51 -11.08
N SER A 64 15.93 -20.51 -10.69
CA SER A 64 16.42 -19.12 -10.56
C SER A 64 16.14 -18.64 -9.13
N GLU A 65 17.05 -17.87 -8.56
CA GLU A 65 16.91 -17.32 -7.22
C GLU A 65 17.62 -15.98 -7.13
N LEU A 66 16.89 -14.98 -6.68
CA LEU A 66 17.40 -13.62 -6.46
C LEU A 66 17.06 -13.18 -5.03
N TYR A 67 18.04 -12.68 -4.33
CA TYR A 67 17.88 -12.01 -3.03
C TYR A 67 17.94 -10.51 -3.24
N PHE A 68 17.05 -9.79 -2.58
CA PHE A 68 17.05 -8.34 -2.57
C PHE A 68 17.01 -7.79 -1.15
N GLU A 69 17.67 -6.66 -0.97
CA GLU A 69 17.63 -5.90 0.27
C GLU A 69 17.55 -4.40 -0.06
N ILE A 70 16.66 -3.72 0.63
CA ILE A 70 16.53 -2.26 0.58
C ILE A 70 16.57 -1.78 2.03
N ALA A 71 17.44 -0.84 2.36
CA ALA A 71 17.53 -0.26 3.70
C ALA A 71 17.47 1.26 3.63
N HIS A 72 16.68 1.85 4.52
CA HIS A 72 16.54 3.30 4.75
C HIS A 72 16.14 4.12 3.51
N PHE A 73 15.47 3.51 2.52
CA PHE A 73 15.09 4.20 1.29
C PHE A 73 13.94 5.18 1.54
N ASP A 74 14.16 6.47 1.28
CA ASP A 74 13.13 7.50 1.41
C ASP A 74 12.12 7.41 0.26
N LEU A 75 10.85 7.13 0.57
CA LEU A 75 9.77 7.02 -0.41
C LEU A 75 9.52 8.31 -1.20
N GLN A 76 9.91 9.47 -0.69
CA GLN A 76 9.82 10.73 -1.44
C GLN A 76 10.64 10.66 -2.74
N ASN A 77 11.66 9.84 -2.78
CA ASN A 77 12.46 9.59 -3.98
C ASN A 77 11.64 8.98 -5.14
N LEU A 78 10.49 8.39 -4.84
CA LEU A 78 9.57 7.83 -5.84
C LEU A 78 8.46 8.81 -6.27
N ALA A 79 8.46 10.04 -5.78
CA ALA A 79 7.39 11.01 -6.05
C ALA A 79 7.17 11.33 -7.53
N SER A 80 8.19 11.15 -8.38
CA SER A 80 8.08 11.34 -9.82
C SER A 80 7.43 10.16 -10.57
N VAL A 81 7.35 8.99 -9.94
CA VAL A 81 6.82 7.75 -10.55
C VAL A 81 5.52 7.26 -9.89
N LEU A 82 5.26 7.69 -8.66
CA LEU A 82 4.03 7.35 -7.94
C LEU A 82 2.94 8.39 -8.22
N PRO A 83 1.67 7.96 -8.38
CA PRO A 83 0.56 8.87 -8.67
C PRO A 83 0.15 9.75 -7.47
N HIS A 84 0.64 9.43 -6.28
CA HIS A 84 0.33 10.08 -5.01
C HIS A 84 1.61 10.42 -4.25
N LYS A 85 1.52 11.39 -3.33
CA LYS A 85 2.64 11.78 -2.46
C LYS A 85 2.76 10.79 -1.30
N TRP A 86 3.77 9.96 -1.36
CA TRP A 86 4.13 9.02 -0.31
C TRP A 86 5.39 9.50 0.40
N LYS A 87 5.39 9.42 1.72
CA LYS A 87 6.58 9.68 2.55
C LYS A 87 6.78 8.54 3.53
N GLY A 88 7.98 8.38 4.00
CA GLY A 88 8.38 7.35 4.97
C GLY A 88 9.69 6.71 4.56
N ILE A 89 10.28 5.98 5.48
CA ILE A 89 11.55 5.29 5.29
C ILE A 89 11.27 3.80 5.09
N LEU A 90 11.50 3.33 3.86
CA LEU A 90 11.29 1.95 3.47
C LEU A 90 12.54 1.12 3.78
N SER A 91 12.33 -0.02 4.42
CA SER A 91 13.27 -1.13 4.48
C SER A 91 12.56 -2.41 4.06
N SER A 92 13.21 -3.21 3.24
CA SER A 92 12.64 -4.46 2.72
C SER A 92 13.75 -5.46 2.46
N LYS A 93 13.47 -6.73 2.66
CA LYS A 93 14.33 -7.84 2.26
C LYS A 93 13.50 -9.01 1.82
N GLY A 94 14.02 -9.78 0.91
CA GLY A 94 13.29 -10.96 0.45
C GLY A 94 14.02 -11.72 -0.63
N LYS A 95 13.27 -12.66 -1.17
CA LYS A 95 13.72 -13.60 -2.20
C LYS A 95 12.70 -13.65 -3.33
N ILE A 96 13.19 -13.72 -4.54
CA ILE A 96 12.40 -13.99 -5.74
C ILE A 96 12.97 -15.27 -6.35
N GLU A 97 12.16 -16.29 -6.50
CA GLU A 97 12.62 -17.58 -7.02
C GLU A 97 11.70 -18.15 -8.10
N ARG A 98 12.28 -19.02 -8.92
CA ARG A 98 11.57 -19.86 -9.87
C ARG A 98 12.18 -21.26 -9.81
N LEU A 99 11.38 -22.23 -9.39
CA LEU A 99 11.86 -23.59 -9.14
C LEU A 99 12.29 -24.34 -10.42
N SER A 100 11.66 -24.01 -11.55
CA SER A 100 12.04 -24.57 -12.86
C SER A 100 11.54 -23.66 -13.98
N VAL A 101 12.09 -23.85 -15.16
CA VAL A 101 11.68 -23.12 -16.39
C VAL A 101 10.18 -23.36 -16.66
N GLY A 102 9.46 -22.30 -16.99
CA GLY A 102 8.02 -22.37 -17.25
C GLY A 102 7.13 -22.28 -16.00
N GLN A 103 7.70 -22.40 -14.80
CA GLN A 103 6.97 -22.15 -13.56
C GLN A 103 6.85 -20.63 -13.29
N PRO A 104 5.82 -20.19 -12.56
CA PRO A 104 5.71 -18.79 -12.17
C PRO A 104 6.85 -18.40 -11.21
N TRP A 105 7.15 -17.11 -11.17
CA TRP A 105 8.05 -16.53 -10.19
C TRP A 105 7.34 -16.42 -8.85
N HIS A 106 8.01 -16.83 -7.80
CA HIS A 106 7.57 -16.69 -6.41
C HIS A 106 8.34 -15.55 -5.75
N ILE A 107 7.68 -14.82 -4.89
CA ILE A 107 8.31 -13.76 -4.08
C ILE A 107 7.95 -13.97 -2.62
N ASP A 108 8.95 -13.96 -1.77
CA ASP A 108 8.81 -14.00 -0.31
C ASP A 108 9.63 -12.85 0.27
N GLY A 109 9.06 -12.12 1.21
CA GLY A 109 9.79 -11.00 1.78
C GLY A 109 9.06 -10.28 2.90
N GLN A 110 9.80 -9.39 3.50
CA GLN A 110 9.33 -8.47 4.52
C GLN A 110 9.54 -7.04 4.08
N LEU A 111 8.60 -6.20 4.42
CA LEU A 111 8.64 -4.77 4.14
C LEU A 111 8.26 -3.99 5.39
N ASN A 112 9.03 -2.98 5.71
CA ASN A 112 8.76 -2.05 6.80
C ASN A 112 8.84 -0.62 6.27
N ILE A 113 7.87 0.21 6.60
CA ILE A 113 7.90 1.63 6.30
C ILE A 113 7.70 2.39 7.61
N LEU A 114 8.72 3.10 8.06
CA LEU A 114 8.64 3.95 9.23
C LEU A 114 8.06 5.32 8.88
N GLY A 115 7.11 5.79 9.67
CA GLY A 115 6.50 7.10 9.52
C GLY A 115 5.76 7.29 8.19
N PHE A 116 5.01 6.27 7.75
CA PHE A 116 4.30 6.34 6.47
C PHE A 116 3.26 7.47 6.47
N GLN A 117 3.31 8.29 5.43
CA GLN A 117 2.34 9.35 5.16
C GLN A 117 1.80 9.19 3.73
N PHE A 118 0.50 9.42 3.59
CA PHE A 118 -0.20 9.48 2.32
C PHE A 118 -0.81 10.87 2.14
N GLU A 119 -0.50 11.57 1.03
CA GLU A 119 -0.94 12.95 0.76
C GLU A 119 -0.68 13.88 1.97
N GLU A 120 0.50 13.76 2.57
CA GLU A 120 0.95 14.55 3.73
C GLU A 120 0.25 14.21 5.06
N VAL A 121 -0.67 13.23 5.07
CA VAL A 121 -1.35 12.77 6.28
C VAL A 121 -0.63 11.54 6.86
N GLY A 122 -0.23 11.62 8.12
CA GLY A 122 0.42 10.50 8.83
C GLY A 122 -0.55 9.34 9.05
N ILE A 123 -0.15 8.15 8.64
CA ILE A 123 -0.89 6.91 8.84
C ILE A 123 -0.27 6.09 9.98
N GLY A 124 1.06 6.06 10.06
CA GLY A 124 1.81 5.30 11.06
C GLY A 124 2.91 4.47 10.43
N ASP A 125 3.41 3.50 11.16
CA ASP A 125 4.39 2.54 10.67
C ASP A 125 3.67 1.36 10.00
N LEU A 126 4.20 0.92 8.86
CA LEU A 126 3.68 -0.25 8.14
C LEU A 126 4.69 -1.40 8.27
N GLU A 127 4.19 -2.57 8.61
CA GLU A 127 4.91 -3.83 8.55
C GLU A 127 4.17 -4.78 7.64
N ALA A 128 4.83 -5.38 6.66
CA ALA A 128 4.21 -6.33 5.75
C ALA A 128 5.07 -7.59 5.61
N ASP A 129 4.41 -8.73 5.73
CA ASP A 129 4.91 -10.03 5.33
C ASP A 129 4.26 -10.42 4.00
N ILE A 130 5.07 -10.88 3.05
CA ILE A 130 4.64 -11.28 1.71
C ILE A 130 5.15 -12.68 1.44
N ASP A 131 4.26 -13.58 1.02
CA ASP A 131 4.56 -15.00 0.84
C ASP A 131 3.79 -15.57 -0.35
N TRP A 132 4.49 -16.08 -1.35
CA TRP A 132 3.85 -16.74 -2.48
C TRP A 132 3.29 -18.11 -2.07
N ARG A 133 2.01 -18.33 -2.33
CA ARG A 133 1.31 -19.57 -2.03
C ARG A 133 0.97 -20.35 -3.31
N PRO A 134 1.74 -21.39 -3.66
CA PRO A 134 1.54 -22.12 -4.92
C PRO A 134 0.17 -22.77 -5.08
N ARG A 135 -0.43 -23.25 -4.00
CA ARG A 135 -1.75 -23.90 -4.03
C ARG A 135 -2.87 -22.94 -4.43
N GLU A 136 -2.81 -21.73 -3.92
CA GLU A 136 -3.76 -20.66 -4.17
C GLU A 136 -3.41 -19.89 -5.45
N ASN A 137 -2.22 -20.11 -6.00
CA ASN A 137 -1.65 -19.36 -7.12
C ASN A 137 -1.71 -17.85 -6.88
N GLY A 138 -1.39 -17.44 -5.66
CA GLY A 138 -1.52 -16.07 -5.19
C GLY A 138 -0.44 -15.68 -4.19
N LEU A 139 -0.22 -14.38 -4.12
CA LEU A 139 0.67 -13.75 -3.16
C LEU A 139 -0.13 -13.46 -1.88
N TYR A 140 0.13 -14.21 -0.83
CA TYR A 140 -0.41 -13.88 0.49
C TYR A 140 0.31 -12.67 1.05
N THR A 141 -0.43 -11.72 1.57
CA THR A 141 0.10 -10.52 2.22
C THR A 141 -0.55 -10.32 3.57
N ASP A 142 0.22 -9.87 4.54
CA ASP A 142 -0.23 -9.50 5.88
C ASP A 142 0.40 -8.16 6.26
N VAL A 143 -0.35 -7.08 6.11
CA VAL A 143 0.09 -5.72 6.36
C VAL A 143 -0.50 -5.21 7.66
N LYS A 144 0.35 -4.82 8.60
CA LYS A 144 -0.02 -4.22 9.88
C LYS A 144 0.30 -2.73 9.86
N ILE A 145 -0.63 -1.93 10.37
CA ILE A 145 -0.48 -0.49 10.53
C ILE A 145 -0.40 -0.21 12.02
N ARG A 146 0.69 0.42 12.45
CA ARG A 146 0.91 0.79 13.86
C ARG A 146 1.02 2.30 14.03
N SER A 147 0.45 2.79 15.12
CA SER A 147 0.65 4.15 15.60
C SER A 147 0.99 4.08 17.08
N ASP A 148 2.08 4.74 17.49
CA ASP A 148 2.60 4.67 18.85
C ASP A 148 2.81 3.22 19.34
N SER A 149 3.36 2.36 18.48
CA SER A 149 3.61 0.93 18.70
C SER A 149 2.33 0.08 18.89
N ILE A 150 1.14 0.67 18.75
CA ILE A 150 -0.15 -0.02 18.86
C ILE A 150 -0.66 -0.35 17.45
N GLU A 151 -1.02 -1.61 17.21
CA GLU A 151 -1.67 -2.01 15.96
C GLU A 151 -3.06 -1.36 15.85
N LYS A 152 -3.25 -0.55 14.82
CA LYS A 152 -4.48 0.18 14.50
C LYS A 152 -5.24 -0.42 13.35
N GLY A 153 -4.53 -1.09 12.44
CA GLY A 153 -5.10 -1.75 11.29
C GLY A 153 -4.28 -2.95 10.83
N ARG A 154 -4.95 -3.90 10.21
CA ARG A 154 -4.35 -5.05 9.57
C ARG A 154 -5.10 -5.36 8.29
N PHE A 155 -4.36 -5.56 7.20
CA PHE A 155 -4.88 -6.00 5.91
C PHE A 155 -4.20 -7.31 5.56
N PHE A 156 -4.98 -8.39 5.39
CA PHE A 156 -4.40 -9.70 5.13
C PHE A 156 -5.25 -10.50 4.16
N GLY A 157 -4.60 -11.30 3.34
CA GLY A 157 -5.25 -12.11 2.32
C GLY A 157 -4.40 -12.27 1.08
N TYR A 158 -5.02 -12.35 -0.09
CA TYR A 158 -4.37 -12.68 -1.33
C TYR A 158 -4.39 -11.56 -2.35
N VAL A 159 -3.28 -11.44 -3.07
CA VAL A 159 -3.15 -10.68 -4.31
C VAL A 159 -2.83 -11.68 -5.43
N PHE A 160 -3.56 -11.62 -6.54
CA PHE A 160 -3.42 -12.50 -7.70
C PHE A 160 -2.90 -11.71 -8.88
N PRO A 161 -1.57 -11.56 -9.03
CA PRO A 161 -0.98 -10.70 -10.08
C PRO A 161 -1.10 -11.30 -11.49
N SER A 162 -1.34 -12.61 -11.61
CA SER A 162 -1.40 -13.30 -12.91
C SER A 162 -2.68 -13.01 -13.71
N ASN A 163 -3.70 -12.42 -13.12
CA ASN A 163 -4.93 -12.04 -13.80
C ASN A 163 -4.73 -10.70 -14.51
N GLN A 164 -5.29 -10.55 -15.72
CA GLN A 164 -5.06 -9.38 -16.59
C GLN A 164 -5.31 -8.00 -15.92
N GLU A 165 -6.15 -7.94 -14.88
CA GLU A 165 -6.47 -6.72 -14.14
C GLU A 165 -5.92 -6.73 -12.70
N GLY A 166 -5.20 -7.79 -12.31
CA GLY A 166 -4.88 -8.08 -10.91
C GLY A 166 -6.15 -8.25 -10.08
N GLN A 167 -6.17 -9.25 -9.23
CA GLN A 167 -7.31 -9.51 -8.34
C GLN A 167 -6.83 -9.48 -6.90
N ILE A 168 -7.69 -9.04 -6.00
CA ILE A 168 -7.43 -9.08 -4.56
C ILE A 168 -8.58 -9.77 -3.84
N ASP A 169 -8.25 -10.44 -2.73
CA ASP A 169 -9.18 -10.94 -1.73
C ASP A 169 -8.55 -10.71 -0.36
N LEU A 170 -8.83 -9.54 0.21
CA LEU A 170 -8.24 -9.06 1.44
C LEU A 170 -9.30 -8.87 2.52
N ASN A 171 -8.93 -9.24 3.73
CA ASN A 171 -9.64 -8.83 4.94
C ASN A 171 -8.93 -7.61 5.52
N ALA A 172 -9.71 -6.63 5.96
CA ALA A 172 -9.23 -5.46 6.67
C ALA A 172 -9.87 -5.43 8.07
N GLU A 173 -9.04 -5.38 9.10
CA GLU A 173 -9.47 -5.21 10.48
C GLU A 173 -8.83 -3.95 11.03
N PHE A 174 -9.60 -3.08 11.67
CA PHE A 174 -9.08 -1.84 12.25
C PHE A 174 -9.76 -1.52 13.59
N LYS A 175 -8.97 -0.95 14.48
CA LYS A 175 -9.41 -0.60 15.84
C LYS A 175 -8.91 0.79 16.22
N GLY A 176 -9.82 1.76 16.22
CA GLY A 176 -9.49 3.15 16.49
C GLY A 176 -8.46 3.72 15.49
N MET A 177 -8.56 3.33 14.23
CA MET A 177 -7.73 3.88 13.15
C MET A 177 -8.21 5.29 12.82
N ARG A 178 -7.31 6.25 12.72
CA ARG A 178 -7.63 7.62 12.37
C ARG A 178 -8.08 7.70 10.91
N ILE A 179 -9.14 8.46 10.60
CA ILE A 179 -9.75 8.51 9.27
C ILE A 179 -9.34 9.74 8.45
N ASN A 180 -8.53 10.64 8.99
CA ASN A 180 -8.11 11.86 8.31
C ASN A 180 -7.37 11.63 6.97
N TRP A 181 -6.73 10.49 6.78
CA TRP A 181 -6.09 10.11 5.52
C TRP A 181 -7.08 9.89 4.37
N LEU A 182 -8.39 9.77 4.67
CA LEU A 182 -9.45 9.73 3.68
C LEU A 182 -9.81 11.13 3.14
N ALA A 183 -9.41 12.21 3.84
CA ALA A 183 -9.77 13.57 3.45
C ALA A 183 -9.47 13.93 1.99
N PRO A 184 -8.32 13.53 1.39
CA PRO A 184 -8.03 13.78 -0.02
C PRO A 184 -9.06 13.20 -0.99
N LEU A 185 -9.79 12.14 -0.60
CA LEU A 185 -10.83 11.52 -1.43
C LEU A 185 -12.11 12.37 -1.53
N PHE A 186 -12.27 13.33 -0.63
CA PHE A 186 -13.47 14.19 -0.54
C PHE A 186 -13.20 15.65 -0.88
N GLN A 187 -12.04 15.97 -1.46
CA GLN A 187 -11.63 17.33 -1.79
C GLN A 187 -12.75 18.13 -2.49
N LYS A 188 -12.88 19.42 -2.12
CA LYS A 188 -13.89 20.38 -2.60
C LYS A 188 -15.33 20.11 -2.13
N LYS A 189 -15.57 19.12 -1.28
CA LYS A 189 -16.89 18.85 -0.72
C LYS A 189 -16.85 18.76 0.80
N ILE A 190 -15.81 18.12 1.34
CA ILE A 190 -15.60 17.94 2.76
C ILE A 190 -14.14 18.27 3.07
N SER A 191 -13.93 19.10 4.04
CA SER A 191 -12.63 19.44 4.61
C SER A 191 -12.60 19.13 6.12
N GLY A 192 -11.42 19.18 6.72
CA GLY A 192 -11.27 18.97 8.16
C GLY A 192 -11.72 17.59 8.63
N LEU A 193 -11.78 16.58 7.73
CA LEU A 193 -12.18 15.23 8.11
C LEU A 193 -11.20 14.64 9.10
N ASP A 194 -11.70 14.28 10.28
CA ASP A 194 -10.96 13.58 11.33
C ASP A 194 -11.88 12.68 12.15
N GLY A 195 -11.31 11.88 13.04
CA GLY A 195 -12.02 10.94 13.90
C GLY A 195 -11.41 9.54 13.79
N TYR A 196 -12.14 8.56 14.28
CA TYR A 196 -11.66 7.19 14.37
C TYR A 196 -12.68 6.21 13.79
N ALA A 197 -12.17 5.15 13.18
CA ALA A 197 -12.96 4.02 12.70
C ALA A 197 -12.48 2.72 13.35
N SER A 198 -13.44 1.84 13.64
CA SER A 198 -13.20 0.46 14.07
C SER A 198 -14.13 -0.46 13.30
N GLY A 199 -13.64 -1.59 12.81
CA GLY A 199 -14.49 -2.49 12.04
C GLY A 199 -13.73 -3.59 11.31
N LYS A 200 -14.50 -4.32 10.50
CA LYS A 200 -13.98 -5.38 9.64
C LYS A 200 -14.59 -5.22 8.26
N LEU A 201 -13.73 -5.26 7.26
CA LEU A 201 -14.13 -5.19 5.85
C LEU A 201 -13.50 -6.35 5.08
N ARG A 202 -14.18 -6.81 4.06
CA ARG A 202 -13.62 -7.68 3.01
C ARG A 202 -13.56 -6.91 1.72
N ILE A 203 -12.41 -6.92 1.08
CA ILE A 203 -12.08 -6.16 -0.12
C ILE A 203 -11.73 -7.17 -1.22
N GLN A 204 -12.54 -7.24 -2.28
CA GLN A 204 -12.40 -8.27 -3.31
C GLN A 204 -12.54 -7.72 -4.72
N GLY A 205 -11.96 -8.42 -5.70
CA GLY A 205 -12.07 -8.10 -7.11
C GLY A 205 -10.86 -7.36 -7.68
N PRO A 206 -11.01 -6.66 -8.81
CA PRO A 206 -9.91 -5.94 -9.45
C PRO A 206 -9.26 -4.90 -8.52
N ILE A 207 -7.92 -4.82 -8.53
CA ILE A 207 -7.17 -3.89 -7.66
C ILE A 207 -7.63 -2.44 -7.82
N PHE A 208 -7.96 -2.03 -9.05
CA PHE A 208 -8.37 -0.66 -9.34
C PHE A 208 -9.89 -0.44 -9.22
N ASN A 209 -10.66 -1.49 -8.94
CA ASN A 209 -12.10 -1.44 -8.75
C ASN A 209 -12.57 -2.49 -7.73
N PRO A 210 -12.09 -2.45 -6.50
CA PRO A 210 -12.46 -3.44 -5.52
C PRO A 210 -13.89 -3.24 -5.02
N LYS A 211 -14.55 -4.35 -4.70
CA LYS A 211 -15.80 -4.41 -3.98
C LYS A 211 -15.52 -4.52 -2.49
N ILE A 212 -16.17 -3.70 -1.70
CA ILE A 212 -15.98 -3.64 -0.25
C ILE A 212 -17.24 -4.11 0.45
N ASN A 213 -17.12 -5.07 1.36
CA ASN A 213 -18.23 -5.58 2.17
C ASN A 213 -17.84 -5.54 3.65
N GLY A 214 -18.81 -5.28 4.52
CA GLY A 214 -18.63 -5.28 5.97
C GLY A 214 -19.19 -4.05 6.66
N GLN A 215 -18.65 -3.73 7.83
CA GLN A 215 -19.11 -2.57 8.58
C GLN A 215 -17.97 -1.87 9.31
N ALA A 216 -18.16 -0.57 9.56
CA ALA A 216 -17.28 0.26 10.34
C ALA A 216 -18.09 1.13 11.32
N THR A 217 -17.64 1.18 12.56
CA THR A 217 -18.14 2.12 13.58
C THR A 217 -17.23 3.34 13.62
N LEU A 218 -17.83 4.50 13.39
CA LEU A 218 -17.18 5.81 13.42
C LEU A 218 -17.36 6.42 14.82
N SER A 219 -16.32 7.04 15.35
CA SER A 219 -16.35 7.69 16.65
C SER A 219 -15.53 8.97 16.64
N LYS A 220 -15.99 9.97 17.41
CA LYS A 220 -15.35 11.29 17.51
C LYS A 220 -15.07 11.90 16.12
N GLY A 221 -15.95 11.62 15.16
CA GLY A 221 -15.85 12.16 13.82
C GLY A 221 -16.05 13.67 13.81
N VAL A 222 -15.27 14.37 12.99
CA VAL A 222 -15.42 15.79 12.68
C VAL A 222 -15.25 15.94 11.17
N ALA A 223 -16.09 16.75 10.54
CA ALA A 223 -15.95 17.10 9.14
C ALA A 223 -16.62 18.46 8.86
N THR A 224 -16.01 19.26 8.01
CA THR A 224 -16.61 20.49 7.51
C THR A 224 -17.20 20.23 6.15
N VAL A 225 -18.50 20.49 6.00
CA VAL A 225 -19.17 20.47 4.69
C VAL A 225 -18.90 21.83 4.04
N ASP A 226 -18.01 21.87 3.03
CA ASP A 226 -17.47 23.09 2.46
C ASP A 226 -18.57 24.00 1.86
N TYR A 227 -19.56 23.39 1.20
CA TYR A 227 -20.70 24.11 0.62
C TYR A 227 -21.52 24.88 1.67
N LEU A 228 -21.68 24.29 2.87
CA LEU A 228 -22.42 24.89 3.97
C LEU A 228 -21.53 25.75 4.88
N ASN A 229 -20.21 25.66 4.71
CA ASN A 229 -19.22 26.25 5.60
C ASN A 229 -19.50 25.91 7.08
N THR A 230 -19.91 24.68 7.33
CA THR A 230 -20.35 24.21 8.65
C THR A 230 -19.64 22.94 9.04
N GLU A 231 -19.10 22.96 10.27
CA GLU A 231 -18.49 21.80 10.91
C GLU A 231 -19.58 20.96 11.58
N TYR A 232 -19.49 19.65 11.39
CA TYR A 232 -20.31 18.65 12.03
C TYR A 232 -19.44 17.66 12.79
N LYS A 233 -19.87 17.30 13.99
CA LYS A 233 -19.36 16.13 14.71
C LYS A 233 -20.26 14.96 14.39
N PHE A 234 -19.69 13.77 14.27
CA PHE A 234 -20.47 12.58 13.91
C PHE A 234 -19.97 11.31 14.59
N SER A 235 -20.91 10.39 14.84
CA SER A 235 -20.64 9.04 15.29
C SER A 235 -21.74 8.08 14.83
N GLY A 236 -21.41 6.80 14.68
CA GLY A 236 -22.37 5.79 14.27
C GLY A 236 -21.73 4.66 13.50
N THR A 237 -22.56 3.75 12.99
CA THR A 237 -22.09 2.59 12.22
C THR A 237 -22.51 2.72 10.76
N THR A 238 -21.57 2.49 9.86
CA THR A 238 -21.79 2.46 8.41
C THR A 238 -21.60 1.03 7.90
N GLN A 239 -22.42 0.62 6.94
CA GLN A 239 -22.33 -0.68 6.28
C GLN A 239 -21.85 -0.50 4.84
N PHE A 240 -21.04 -1.43 4.39
CA PHE A 240 -20.49 -1.49 3.03
C PHE A 240 -21.04 -2.73 2.35
N ASP A 241 -21.66 -2.53 1.19
CA ASP A 241 -22.12 -3.60 0.30
C ASP A 241 -21.65 -3.30 -1.12
N GLN A 242 -20.54 -3.90 -1.50
CA GLN A 242 -19.87 -3.73 -2.78
C GLN A 242 -19.53 -2.27 -3.09
N ASN A 243 -20.39 -1.60 -3.83
CA ASN A 243 -20.22 -0.23 -4.29
C ASN A 243 -21.14 0.76 -3.54
N ILE A 244 -21.82 0.30 -2.50
CA ILE A 244 -22.79 1.10 -1.75
C ILE A 244 -22.30 1.23 -0.31
N ILE A 245 -22.34 2.44 0.20
CA ILE A 245 -22.10 2.74 1.61
C ILE A 245 -23.41 3.21 2.21
N TYR A 246 -23.94 2.47 3.17
CA TYR A 246 -25.19 2.77 3.86
C TYR A 246 -24.91 3.52 5.16
N PHE A 247 -25.68 4.55 5.40
CA PHE A 247 -25.75 5.28 6.65
C PHE A 247 -27.10 4.97 7.30
N ASP A 248 -27.06 4.38 8.47
CA ASP A 248 -28.23 4.08 9.26
C ASP A 248 -28.13 4.83 10.60
N GLN A 249 -28.85 5.95 10.70
CA GLN A 249 -28.89 6.80 11.86
C GLN A 249 -27.49 7.21 12.40
N ILE A 250 -26.62 7.69 11.52
CA ILE A 250 -25.38 8.32 11.94
C ILE A 250 -25.74 9.58 12.70
N GLU A 251 -25.42 9.62 14.00
CA GLU A 251 -25.63 10.77 14.86
C GLU A 251 -24.70 11.90 14.43
N ILE A 252 -25.26 13.10 14.28
CA ILE A 252 -24.52 14.31 13.98
C ILE A 252 -24.86 15.44 14.95
N PHE A 253 -23.87 16.31 15.18
CA PHE A 253 -24.07 17.56 15.91
C PHE A 253 -23.50 18.69 15.07
N ASP A 254 -24.26 19.77 14.93
CA ASP A 254 -23.76 20.99 14.32
C ASP A 254 -22.86 21.79 15.31
N ARG A 255 -22.30 22.91 14.84
CA ARG A 255 -21.46 23.77 15.66
C ARG A 255 -22.17 24.41 16.85
N PHE A 256 -23.50 24.41 16.87
CA PHE A 256 -24.32 24.96 17.95
C PHE A 256 -24.77 23.88 18.94
N GLY A 257 -24.47 22.61 18.64
CA GLY A 257 -24.86 21.47 19.47
C GLY A 257 -26.23 20.90 19.13
N SER A 258 -26.87 21.33 18.04
CA SER A 258 -28.12 20.71 17.56
C SER A 258 -27.85 19.30 17.11
N GLN A 259 -28.60 18.36 17.67
CA GLN A 259 -28.50 16.94 17.34
C GLN A 259 -29.33 16.61 16.10
N GLY A 260 -28.80 15.79 15.23
CA GLY A 260 -29.51 15.26 14.08
C GLY A 260 -29.05 13.84 13.74
N PHE A 261 -29.69 13.27 12.76
CA PHE A 261 -29.37 11.93 12.25
C PHE A 261 -29.24 11.96 10.73
N VAL A 262 -28.25 11.23 10.24
CA VAL A 262 -28.03 11.02 8.80
C VAL A 262 -28.45 9.60 8.46
N THR A 263 -29.33 9.48 7.47
CA THR A 263 -29.75 8.21 6.88
C THR A 263 -29.60 8.27 5.37
N GLY A 264 -29.37 7.12 4.71
CA GLY A 264 -29.27 7.05 3.26
C GLY A 264 -28.08 6.26 2.78
N GLN A 265 -27.63 6.58 1.58
CA GLN A 265 -26.54 5.82 0.94
C GLN A 265 -25.70 6.68 0.01
N VAL A 266 -24.46 6.22 -0.17
CA VAL A 266 -23.57 6.70 -1.24
C VAL A 266 -23.26 5.53 -2.16
N THR A 267 -23.59 5.66 -3.43
CA THR A 267 -23.20 4.72 -4.47
C THR A 267 -22.00 5.27 -5.24
N HIS A 268 -21.05 4.42 -5.56
CA HIS A 268 -19.89 4.81 -6.34
C HIS A 268 -19.53 3.77 -7.40
N GLU A 269 -19.05 4.23 -8.56
CA GLU A 269 -18.40 3.39 -9.55
C GLU A 269 -16.89 3.68 -9.51
N ASN A 270 -16.07 2.68 -9.17
CA ASN A 270 -14.62 2.79 -9.12
C ASN A 270 -14.12 3.98 -8.28
N MET A 271 -14.80 4.28 -7.17
CA MET A 271 -14.58 5.50 -6.37
C MET A 271 -14.75 6.82 -7.17
N LYS A 272 -15.18 6.72 -8.42
CA LYS A 272 -15.59 7.84 -9.30
C LYS A 272 -17.10 7.86 -9.43
N GLY A 273 -17.69 8.88 -9.98
CA GLY A 273 -19.13 8.94 -10.27
C GLY A 273 -20.01 8.68 -9.03
N LYS A 274 -19.79 9.41 -7.93
CA LYS A 274 -20.53 9.22 -6.68
C LYS A 274 -21.94 9.80 -6.79
N THR A 275 -22.95 8.98 -6.48
CA THR A 275 -24.33 9.42 -6.28
C THR A 275 -24.62 9.42 -4.78
N LEU A 276 -25.11 10.54 -4.28
CA LEU A 276 -25.46 10.75 -2.88
C LEU A 276 -26.98 10.80 -2.76
N ASP A 277 -27.54 9.89 -1.97
CA ASP A 277 -28.96 9.87 -1.58
C ASP A 277 -28.99 9.82 -0.05
N VAL A 278 -29.00 11.00 0.57
CA VAL A 278 -28.84 11.16 2.02
C VAL A 278 -29.87 12.13 2.54
N ASN A 279 -30.56 11.75 3.60
CA ASN A 279 -31.46 12.57 4.38
C ASN A 279 -30.81 12.96 5.71
N VAL A 280 -31.05 14.18 6.14
CA VAL A 280 -30.55 14.72 7.42
C VAL A 280 -31.71 15.32 8.19
N ASP A 281 -32.03 14.72 9.33
CA ASP A 281 -33.10 15.15 10.21
C ASP A 281 -32.51 15.69 11.50
N PHE A 282 -32.75 16.97 11.80
CA PHE A 282 -32.39 17.59 13.05
C PHE A 282 -33.54 17.52 14.05
N LEU A 283 -33.22 17.21 15.28
CA LEU A 283 -34.17 17.26 16.39
C LEU A 283 -34.42 18.73 16.77
N ASN A 284 -35.69 19.11 16.82
CA ASN A 284 -36.12 20.44 17.26
C ASN A 284 -36.04 20.56 18.77
#